data_a99ba491d70b2e308f67163b1ce30572
#
_entry.id   a99ba491d70b2e308f67163b1ce30572
#
_cell.length_a   1.000
_cell.length_b   1.000
_cell.length_c   1.000
_cell.angle_alpha   90.00
_cell.angle_beta   90.00
_cell.angle_gamma   90.00
#
_symmetry.space_group_name_H-M   'P 1'
#
loop_
_entity.id
_entity.type
_entity.pdbx_description
1 polymer ?
#
loop_
_entity_poly.entity_id
_entity_poly.type
_entity_poly.pdbx_seq_one_letter_code
_entity_poly.pdbx_strand_id
1 'polypeptide(L)'
;MPRPKLIETPAERKIRLQDMILLRACRNVLGISQRELAQRIGVHFTTIAKAESGHSRLIPAKMEALKAIYRHAGLVFLVGSDGVIRLEIGPKVVEMIAADLAELYPVKAIRVTV
;
A
#
# COMPACT_ATOMS: atom_id res chain seq x y z
N MET A 1 9.04 -27.88 21.61
CA MET A 1 10.14 -27.67 20.61
C MET A 1 10.00 -26.29 19.99
N PRO A 2 11.08 -25.52 19.97
CA PRO A 2 11.05 -24.28 19.24
C PRO A 2 10.86 -24.56 17.74
N ARG A 3 9.99 -23.79 17.10
CA ARG A 3 9.83 -23.86 15.66
C ARG A 3 11.15 -23.48 14.99
N PRO A 4 11.61 -24.23 13.96
CA PRO A 4 12.80 -23.82 13.23
C PRO A 4 12.54 -22.43 12.63
N LYS A 5 13.52 -21.54 12.77
CA LYS A 5 13.46 -20.24 12.09
C LYS A 5 13.53 -20.50 10.59
N LEU A 6 12.53 -20.00 9.87
CA LEU A 6 12.59 -19.94 8.42
C LEU A 6 13.68 -18.95 8.04
N ILE A 7 14.70 -19.46 7.35
CA ILE A 7 15.78 -18.62 6.83
C ILE A 7 15.32 -18.08 5.49
N GLU A 8 15.12 -16.78 5.44
CA GLU A 8 14.76 -16.08 4.23
C GLU A 8 15.96 -15.98 3.29
N THR A 9 15.78 -16.34 2.03
CA THR A 9 16.80 -16.13 1.02
C THR A 9 16.92 -14.64 0.67
N PRO A 10 18.06 -14.19 0.09
CA PRO A 10 18.18 -12.80 -0.38
C PRO A 10 17.09 -12.41 -1.37
N ALA A 11 16.67 -13.31 -2.26
CA ALA A 11 15.58 -13.07 -3.21
C ALA A 11 14.24 -12.89 -2.51
N GLU A 12 13.92 -13.72 -1.54
CA GLU A 12 12.70 -13.61 -0.73
C GLU A 12 12.67 -12.31 0.08
N ARG A 13 13.80 -11.94 0.66
CA ARG A 13 13.96 -10.68 1.38
C ARG A 13 13.67 -9.49 0.47
N LYS A 14 14.20 -9.51 -0.75
CA LYS A 14 13.98 -8.44 -1.72
C LYS A 14 12.50 -8.29 -2.04
N ILE A 15 11.80 -9.41 -2.30
CA ILE A 15 10.35 -9.41 -2.57
C ILE A 15 9.59 -8.86 -1.37
N ARG A 16 9.92 -9.27 -0.18
CA ARG A 16 9.28 -8.79 1.06
C ARG A 16 9.43 -7.28 1.23
N LEU A 17 10.61 -6.74 0.97
CA LEU A 17 10.87 -5.30 1.07
C LEU A 17 10.16 -4.52 -0.03
N GLN A 18 10.07 -5.06 -1.24
CA GLN A 18 9.30 -4.45 -2.33
C GLN A 18 7.81 -4.40 -1.98
N ASP A 19 7.26 -5.49 -1.46
CA ASP A 19 5.87 -5.54 -0.99
C ASP A 19 5.62 -4.52 0.11
N MET A 20 6.51 -4.42 1.08
CA MET A 20 6.44 -3.44 2.17
C MET A 20 6.32 -2.01 1.62
N ILE A 21 7.20 -1.65 0.71
CA ILE A 21 7.22 -0.31 0.11
C ILE A 21 5.92 -0.04 -0.64
N LEU A 22 5.48 -0.96 -1.47
CA LEU A 22 4.26 -0.84 -2.26
C LEU A 22 3.02 -0.71 -1.38
N LEU A 23 2.90 -1.56 -0.36
CA LEU A 23 1.75 -1.52 0.55
C LEU A 23 1.63 -0.19 1.27
N ARG A 24 2.74 0.32 1.78
CA ARG A 24 2.77 1.62 2.47
C ARG A 24 2.45 2.77 1.53
N ALA A 25 3.07 2.79 0.37
CA ALA A 25 2.86 3.86 -0.61
C ALA A 25 1.41 3.90 -1.10
N CYS A 26 0.84 2.77 -1.48
CA CYS A 26 -0.53 2.69 -1.96
C CYS A 26 -1.53 3.12 -0.89
N ARG A 27 -1.38 2.63 0.32
CA ARG A 27 -2.26 2.99 1.43
C ARG A 27 -2.18 4.49 1.74
N ASN A 28 -0.99 5.05 1.77
CA ASN A 28 -0.79 6.47 2.03
C ASN A 28 -1.40 7.35 0.94
N VAL A 29 -1.26 6.96 -0.32
CA VAL A 29 -1.88 7.69 -1.44
C VAL A 29 -3.39 7.74 -1.29
N LEU A 30 -4.02 6.62 -0.93
CA LEU A 30 -5.48 6.53 -0.78
C LEU A 30 -5.98 7.11 0.55
N GLY A 31 -5.11 7.34 1.52
CA GLY A 31 -5.51 7.85 2.83
C GLY A 31 -6.32 6.87 3.66
N ILE A 32 -6.24 5.58 3.37
CA ILE A 32 -6.96 4.53 4.10
C ILE A 32 -6.15 4.13 5.33
N SER A 33 -6.83 3.97 6.48
CA SER A 33 -6.17 3.51 7.70
C SER A 33 -5.83 2.02 7.62
N GLN A 34 -4.83 1.60 8.38
CA GLN A 34 -4.49 0.18 8.52
C GLN A 34 -5.68 -0.63 9.04
N ARG A 35 -6.47 -0.07 9.95
CA ARG A 35 -7.66 -0.73 10.52
C ARG A 35 -8.75 -0.94 9.47
N GLU A 36 -9.04 0.08 8.68
CA GLU A 36 -10.02 -0.03 7.61
C GLU A 36 -9.61 -1.07 6.57
N LEU A 37 -8.35 -1.03 6.17
CA LEU A 37 -7.81 -1.99 5.22
C LEU A 37 -7.87 -3.42 5.76
N ALA A 38 -7.50 -3.61 7.01
CA ALA A 38 -7.56 -4.90 7.69
C ALA A 38 -8.98 -5.46 7.72
N GLN A 39 -9.97 -4.62 7.99
CA GLN A 39 -11.38 -5.02 7.97
C GLN A 39 -11.80 -5.50 6.57
N ARG A 40 -11.38 -4.80 5.53
CA ARG A 40 -11.74 -5.14 4.15
C ARG A 40 -11.20 -6.50 3.71
N ILE A 41 -10.03 -6.90 4.17
CA ILE A 41 -9.43 -8.19 3.79
C ILE A 41 -9.56 -9.27 4.87
N GLY A 42 -10.22 -8.95 5.99
CA GLY A 42 -10.51 -9.94 7.04
C GLY A 42 -9.30 -10.37 7.86
N VAL A 43 -8.43 -9.43 8.22
CA VAL A 43 -7.28 -9.69 9.10
C VAL A 43 -7.28 -8.69 10.26
N HIS A 44 -6.47 -8.95 11.27
CA HIS A 44 -6.23 -7.99 12.33
C HIS A 44 -5.33 -6.86 11.83
N PHE A 45 -5.53 -5.62 12.33
CA PHE A 45 -4.74 -4.48 11.87
C PHE A 45 -3.23 -4.65 12.12
N THR A 46 -2.82 -5.39 13.16
CA THR A 46 -1.41 -5.68 13.42
C THR A 46 -0.77 -6.50 12.31
N THR A 47 -1.55 -7.30 11.59
CA THR A 47 -1.07 -8.05 10.42
C THR A 47 -0.66 -7.10 9.30
N ILE A 48 -1.46 -6.07 9.04
CA ILE A 48 -1.13 -5.01 8.08
C ILE A 48 0.10 -4.22 8.56
N ALA A 49 0.10 -3.81 9.82
CA ALA A 49 1.22 -3.05 10.40
C ALA A 49 2.55 -3.80 10.29
N LYS A 50 2.57 -5.09 10.57
CA LYS A 50 3.77 -5.92 10.44
C LYS A 50 4.22 -6.08 8.98
N ALA A 51 3.30 -6.22 8.05
CA ALA A 51 3.63 -6.28 6.62
C ALA A 51 4.22 -4.96 6.14
N GLU A 52 3.66 -3.83 6.54
CA GLU A 52 4.14 -2.49 6.17
C GLU A 52 5.45 -2.10 6.85
N SER A 53 5.77 -2.69 7.99
CA SER A 53 7.05 -2.44 8.67
C SER A 53 8.16 -3.41 8.29
N GLY A 54 7.85 -4.38 7.44
CA GLY A 54 8.82 -5.37 6.98
C GLY A 54 9.07 -6.51 7.95
N HIS A 55 8.27 -6.63 9.03
CA HIS A 55 8.45 -7.71 10.02
C HIS A 55 7.91 -9.06 9.55
N SER A 56 6.90 -9.06 8.70
CA SER A 56 6.31 -10.28 8.20
C SER A 56 5.70 -10.07 6.82
N ARG A 57 5.40 -11.17 6.13
CA ARG A 57 4.68 -11.14 4.87
C ARG A 57 3.23 -11.52 5.09
N LEU A 58 2.35 -10.92 4.29
CA LEU A 58 0.99 -11.42 4.17
C LEU A 58 1.01 -12.76 3.43
N ILE A 59 0.07 -13.65 3.79
CA ILE A 59 -0.14 -14.86 2.99
C ILE A 59 -0.60 -14.46 1.60
N PRO A 60 -0.27 -15.24 0.55
CA PRO A 60 -0.53 -14.85 -0.84
C PRO A 60 -1.96 -14.44 -1.13
N ALA A 61 -2.95 -15.13 -0.58
CA ALA A 61 -4.36 -14.79 -0.78
C ALA A 61 -4.70 -13.39 -0.24
N LYS A 62 -4.18 -13.02 0.92
CA LYS A 62 -4.41 -11.69 1.51
C LYS A 62 -3.64 -10.60 0.77
N MET A 63 -2.43 -10.91 0.30
CA MET A 63 -1.65 -9.99 -0.52
C MET A 63 -2.37 -9.68 -1.84
N GLU A 64 -2.91 -10.68 -2.51
CA GLU A 64 -3.68 -10.48 -3.73
C GLU A 64 -4.98 -9.71 -3.50
N ALA A 65 -5.66 -9.96 -2.39
CA ALA A 65 -6.86 -9.19 -2.02
C ALA A 65 -6.52 -7.71 -1.82
N LEU A 66 -5.41 -7.43 -1.17
CA LEU A 66 -4.94 -6.06 -0.93
C LEU A 66 -4.56 -5.35 -2.24
N LYS A 67 -3.81 -6.03 -3.09
CA LYS A 67 -3.44 -5.52 -4.41
C LYS A 67 -4.67 -5.23 -5.27
N ALA A 68 -5.69 -6.09 -5.19
CA ALA A 68 -6.95 -5.88 -5.91
C ALA A 68 -7.67 -4.61 -5.46
N ILE A 69 -7.68 -4.33 -4.16
CA ILE A 69 -8.25 -3.07 -3.64
C ILE A 69 -7.54 -1.87 -4.24
N TYR A 70 -6.22 -1.87 -4.25
CA TYR A 70 -5.42 -0.76 -4.78
C TYR A 70 -5.61 -0.58 -6.29
N ARG A 71 -5.61 -1.68 -7.05
CA ARG A 71 -5.86 -1.63 -8.51
C ARG A 71 -7.27 -1.12 -8.82
N HIS A 72 -8.26 -1.59 -8.07
CA HIS A 72 -9.65 -1.14 -8.24
C HIS A 72 -9.80 0.35 -7.95
N ALA A 73 -9.04 0.87 -7.02
CA ALA A 73 -9.03 2.29 -6.71
C ALA A 73 -8.34 3.14 -7.78
N GLY A 74 -7.60 2.53 -8.70
CA GLY A 74 -6.93 3.23 -9.80
C GLY A 74 -5.42 3.37 -9.67
N LEU A 75 -4.80 2.57 -8.79
CA LEU A 75 -3.35 2.51 -8.67
C LEU A 75 -2.80 1.36 -9.51
N VAL A 76 -1.73 1.64 -10.22
CA VAL A 76 -0.96 0.62 -10.97
C VAL A 76 0.44 0.59 -10.39
N PHE A 77 0.89 -0.58 -9.99
CA PHE A 77 2.22 -0.75 -9.43
C PHE A 77 2.94 -1.92 -10.11
N LEU A 78 4.19 -1.69 -10.44
CA LEU A 78 5.02 -2.59 -11.20
C LEU A 78 6.41 -2.66 -10.60
N VAL A 79 7.00 -3.84 -10.64
CA VAL A 79 8.42 -4.02 -10.36
C VAL A 79 9.06 -4.42 -11.68
N GLY A 80 9.92 -3.55 -12.20
CA GLY A 80 10.60 -3.79 -13.45
C GLY A 80 11.70 -4.85 -13.33
N SER A 81 12.14 -5.39 -14.47
CA SER A 81 13.29 -6.29 -14.53
C SER A 81 14.59 -5.63 -14.09
N ASP A 82 14.63 -4.28 -14.13
CA ASP A 82 15.73 -3.46 -13.62
C ASP A 82 15.69 -3.26 -12.09
N GLY A 83 14.68 -3.82 -11.42
CA GLY A 83 14.49 -3.68 -9.98
C GLY A 83 13.81 -2.37 -9.56
N VAL A 84 13.44 -1.53 -10.52
CA VAL A 84 12.75 -0.26 -10.22
C VAL A 84 11.28 -0.52 -9.91
N ILE A 85 10.84 0.03 -8.79
CA ILE A 85 9.42 0.00 -8.39
C ILE A 85 8.75 1.24 -8.98
N ARG A 86 7.64 1.03 -9.69
CA ARG A 86 6.84 2.10 -10.27
C ARG A 86 5.44 2.07 -9.71
N LEU A 87 4.97 3.22 -9.26
CA LEU A 87 3.59 3.43 -8.85
C LEU A 87 2.99 4.51 -9.75
N GLU A 88 1.96 4.14 -10.49
CA GLU A 88 1.17 5.07 -11.29
C GLU A 88 -0.14 5.35 -10.57
N ILE A 89 -0.48 6.63 -10.46
CA ILE A 89 -1.69 7.10 -9.83
C ILE A 89 -2.64 7.57 -10.92
N GLY A 90 -3.75 6.86 -11.08
CA GLY A 90 -4.73 7.20 -12.10
C GLY A 90 -5.50 8.48 -11.78
N PRO A 91 -6.13 9.10 -12.80
CA PRO A 91 -6.84 10.38 -12.62
C PRO A 91 -8.00 10.29 -11.63
N LYS A 92 -8.66 9.15 -11.52
CA LYS A 92 -9.74 8.95 -10.54
C LYS A 92 -9.29 9.11 -9.10
N VAL A 93 -8.06 8.65 -8.80
CA VAL A 93 -7.48 8.78 -7.46
C VAL A 93 -7.25 10.24 -7.13
N VAL A 94 -6.69 10.99 -8.07
CA VAL A 94 -6.44 12.43 -7.91
C VAL A 94 -7.74 13.18 -7.72
N GLU A 95 -8.77 12.87 -8.49
CA GLU A 95 -10.11 13.48 -8.37
C GLU A 95 -10.73 13.17 -7.01
N MET A 96 -10.63 11.94 -6.54
CA MET A 96 -11.13 11.52 -5.22
C MET A 96 -10.43 12.30 -4.09
N ILE A 97 -9.12 12.39 -4.13
CA ILE A 97 -8.34 13.15 -3.13
C ILE A 97 -8.71 14.63 -3.19
N ALA A 98 -8.85 15.20 -4.37
CA ALA A 98 -9.24 16.58 -4.53
C ALA A 98 -10.64 16.85 -3.95
N ALA A 99 -11.59 15.95 -4.16
CA ALA A 99 -12.94 16.06 -3.60
C ALA A 99 -12.91 15.98 -2.06
N ASP A 100 -12.16 15.04 -1.50
CA ASP A 100 -12.01 14.88 -0.05
C ASP A 100 -11.37 16.11 0.58
N LEU A 101 -10.34 16.68 -0.04
CA LEU A 101 -9.70 17.90 0.44
C LEU A 101 -10.63 19.12 0.35
N ALA A 102 -11.41 19.24 -0.71
CA ALA A 102 -12.38 20.33 -0.86
C ALA A 102 -13.48 20.27 0.21
N GLU A 103 -13.87 19.06 0.61
CA GLU A 103 -14.86 18.85 1.66
C GLU A 103 -14.30 19.18 3.05
N LEU A 104 -13.08 18.73 3.35
CA LEU A 104 -12.41 18.96 4.63
C LEU A 104 -11.89 20.38 4.78
N TYR A 105 -11.42 20.97 3.70
CA TYR A 105 -10.81 22.30 3.66
C TYR A 105 -11.41 23.10 2.51
N PRO A 106 -12.55 23.77 2.72
CA PRO A 106 -13.15 24.61 1.67
C PRO A 106 -12.24 25.83 1.42
N VAL A 107 -11.27 25.63 0.56
CA VAL A 107 -10.27 26.65 0.24
C VAL A 107 -10.76 27.51 -0.89
N LYS A 108 -10.71 28.82 -0.70
CA LYS A 108 -11.14 29.80 -1.72
C LYS A 108 -10.17 29.86 -2.90
N ALA A 109 -8.88 29.76 -2.66
CA ALA A 109 -7.84 29.70 -3.67
C ALA A 109 -6.52 29.34 -3.04
N ILE A 110 -5.73 28.51 -3.75
CA ILE A 110 -4.36 28.22 -3.35
C ILE A 110 -3.45 29.13 -4.15
N ARG A 111 -2.66 29.95 -3.46
CA ARG A 111 -1.61 30.74 -4.11
C ARG A 111 -0.47 29.83 -4.51
N VAL A 112 -0.12 29.83 -5.79
CA VAL A 112 1.09 29.22 -6.26
C VAL A 112 2.20 30.27 -6.15
N THR A 113 3.15 30.00 -5.26
CA THR A 113 4.34 30.84 -5.11
C THR A 113 5.43 30.30 -6.01
N VAL A 114 5.94 31.10 -6.87
CA VAL A 114 7.04 30.75 -7.80
C VAL A 114 8.37 31.12 -7.15
#